data_1c3d3f55a1b2b6049d13fe3a5f5b39c7
#
_entry.id   1c3d3f55a1b2b6049d13fe3a5f5b39c7
#
_cell.length_a   1.000
_cell.length_b   1.000
_cell.length_c   1.000
_cell.angle_alpha   90.00
_cell.angle_beta   90.00
_cell.angle_gamma   90.00
#
_symmetry.space_group_name_H-M   'P 1'
#
loop_
_entity.id
_entity.type
_entity.pdbx_description
1 polymer ?
#
loop_
_entity_poly.entity_id
_entity_poly.type
_entity_poly.pdbx_seq_one_letter_code
_entity_poly.pdbx_strand_id
1 'polypeptide(L)'
;MKAYTYIKKGVFALTDKPKPTILEPTDAIVRTTLSSICSSDLHIKHGSVPRAVPGITLGHEMVGIVEEIGPEVKNVKVGDRVTVNVETFCGECFFCQHGYVNNCTSPHGGWALGCRIDGGQTEYVRVPLATQGLNRIPDGVSDEQALFVGDVLATGFWAARISDISEDDTVLIIGAGPTGICTLLCAMLKRPKRIIVCEQSEERRTFVQRHYPDVLLTKPEECADFVAQNSDHGGADRVLEVAGGNDTFRLAWQCARPNAIVTVVALYNEPQILPLPDMYGKNLTFKTGGVDGCDCEEILRLIEEGKIDTTPLINRYRTDADVYP
;
A
#
# COMPACT_ATOMS: atom_id res chain seq x y z
N MET A 1 11.22 21.95 -13.77
CA MET A 1 11.52 20.59 -13.34
C MET A 1 10.79 19.58 -14.21
N LYS A 2 11.37 18.40 -14.37
CA LYS A 2 10.70 17.31 -15.09
C LYS A 2 9.66 16.65 -14.18
N ALA A 3 8.50 16.27 -14.78
CA ALA A 3 7.40 15.65 -14.08
C ALA A 3 6.69 14.62 -14.97
N TYR A 4 6.41 13.44 -14.45
CA TYR A 4 5.62 12.44 -15.14
C TYR A 4 4.13 12.71 -14.91
N THR A 5 3.44 13.13 -15.95
CA THR A 5 2.14 13.79 -15.87
C THR A 5 1.02 12.96 -16.49
N TYR A 6 -0.12 12.86 -15.80
CA TYR A 6 -1.36 12.32 -16.31
C TYR A 6 -2.03 13.34 -17.24
N ILE A 7 -1.97 13.12 -18.55
CA ILE A 7 -2.56 14.04 -19.53
C ILE A 7 -4.06 13.78 -19.71
N LYS A 8 -4.42 12.52 -19.89
CA LYS A 8 -5.80 12.02 -20.04
C LYS A 8 -5.79 10.50 -19.96
N LYS A 9 -6.98 9.90 -19.90
CA LYS A 9 -7.13 8.43 -19.94
C LYS A 9 -6.27 7.83 -21.06
N GLY A 10 -5.44 6.87 -20.69
CA GLY A 10 -4.52 6.16 -21.57
C GLY A 10 -3.20 6.88 -21.87
N VAL A 11 -3.03 8.15 -21.44
CA VAL A 11 -1.87 8.97 -21.82
C VAL A 11 -1.18 9.57 -20.60
N PHE A 12 0.05 9.13 -20.38
CA PHE A 12 1.03 9.73 -19.50
C PHE A 12 2.16 10.35 -20.33
N ALA A 13 2.77 11.42 -19.86
CA ALA A 13 3.89 12.05 -20.56
C ALA A 13 4.86 12.72 -19.58
N LEU A 14 6.15 12.73 -19.95
CA LEU A 14 7.13 13.56 -19.28
C LEU A 14 6.93 15.02 -19.72
N THR A 15 6.69 15.91 -18.77
CA THR A 15 6.42 17.33 -19.03
C THR A 15 7.34 18.22 -18.21
N ASP A 16 7.44 19.49 -18.59
CA ASP A 16 8.10 20.51 -17.80
C ASP A 16 7.06 21.24 -16.93
N LYS A 17 7.31 21.28 -15.63
CA LYS A 17 6.49 22.01 -14.67
C LYS A 17 7.34 23.01 -13.86
N PRO A 18 6.76 24.09 -13.33
CA PRO A 18 7.46 24.93 -12.37
C PRO A 18 7.75 24.17 -11.06
N LYS A 19 8.83 24.55 -10.36
CA LYS A 19 9.07 24.06 -8.98
C LYS A 19 7.89 24.52 -8.11
N PRO A 20 7.30 23.62 -7.27
CA PRO A 20 6.22 24.01 -6.37
C PRO A 20 6.71 24.96 -5.28
N THR A 21 5.78 25.72 -4.72
CA THR A 21 6.00 26.65 -3.60
C THR A 21 5.06 26.33 -2.45
N ILE A 22 5.38 26.80 -1.24
CA ILE A 22 4.46 26.75 -0.10
C ILE A 22 3.21 27.58 -0.44
N LEU A 23 2.04 26.96 -0.33
CA LEU A 23 0.74 27.60 -0.54
C LEU A 23 -0.01 27.82 0.78
N GLU A 24 0.13 26.90 1.72
CA GLU A 24 -0.50 26.93 3.04
C GLU A 24 0.55 26.83 4.15
N PRO A 25 0.31 27.37 5.34
CA PRO A 25 1.26 27.31 6.46
C PRO A 25 1.65 25.88 6.90
N THR A 26 0.83 24.89 6.56
CA THR A 26 1.00 23.47 6.89
C THR A 26 1.74 22.67 5.81
N ASP A 27 2.16 23.30 4.71
CA ASP A 27 2.82 22.64 3.59
C ASP A 27 4.31 22.41 3.83
N ALA A 28 4.87 21.43 3.16
CA ALA A 28 6.31 21.30 2.95
C ALA A 28 6.62 21.06 1.47
N ILE A 29 7.83 21.48 1.05
CA ILE A 29 8.40 21.09 -0.25
C ILE A 29 9.45 20.03 0.02
N VAL A 30 9.31 18.89 -0.65
CA VAL A 30 10.25 17.79 -0.58
C VAL A 30 10.96 17.65 -1.93
N ARG A 31 12.27 17.61 -1.91
CA ARG A 31 13.09 17.23 -3.06
C ARG A 31 13.13 15.71 -3.11
N THR A 32 12.48 15.13 -4.11
CA THR A 32 12.38 13.67 -4.28
C THR A 32 13.75 13.06 -4.57
N THR A 33 14.14 12.05 -3.82
CA THR A 33 15.36 11.24 -4.06
C THR A 33 15.03 9.91 -4.73
N LEU A 34 13.93 9.28 -4.35
CA LEU A 34 13.39 8.07 -4.97
C LEU A 34 11.87 8.15 -5.06
N SER A 35 11.31 7.59 -6.12
CA SER A 35 9.87 7.40 -6.30
C SER A 35 9.64 6.08 -7.01
N SER A 36 8.52 5.40 -6.72
CA SER A 36 8.11 4.17 -7.38
C SER A 36 6.87 4.36 -8.24
N ILE A 37 6.62 3.39 -9.11
CA ILE A 37 5.38 3.27 -9.88
C ILE A 37 4.52 2.22 -9.20
N CYS A 38 3.34 2.62 -8.75
CA CYS A 38 2.35 1.75 -8.15
C CYS A 38 1.33 1.25 -9.18
N SER A 39 0.69 0.10 -8.90
CA SER A 39 -0.46 -0.37 -9.70
C SER A 39 -1.58 0.66 -9.75
N SER A 40 -1.73 1.50 -8.72
CA SER A 40 -2.71 2.58 -8.68
C SER A 40 -2.48 3.63 -9.77
N ASP A 41 -1.24 3.88 -10.19
CA ASP A 41 -0.94 4.75 -11.34
C ASP A 41 -1.49 4.14 -12.64
N LEU A 42 -1.40 2.79 -12.78
CA LEU A 42 -2.00 2.09 -13.92
C LEU A 42 -3.53 2.14 -13.89
N HIS A 43 -4.15 2.06 -12.71
CA HIS A 43 -5.59 2.28 -12.54
C HIS A 43 -6.00 3.69 -12.98
N ILE A 44 -5.22 4.73 -12.66
CA ILE A 44 -5.42 6.08 -13.17
C ILE A 44 -5.31 6.09 -14.70
N LYS A 45 -4.28 5.47 -15.27
CA LYS A 45 -4.07 5.36 -16.72
C LYS A 45 -5.30 4.76 -17.43
N HIS A 46 -5.85 3.69 -16.87
CA HIS A 46 -7.00 3.00 -17.44
C HIS A 46 -8.35 3.70 -17.18
N GLY A 47 -8.35 4.74 -16.31
CA GLY A 47 -9.56 5.50 -15.97
C GLY A 47 -10.44 4.83 -14.92
N SER A 48 -9.87 3.89 -14.15
CA SER A 48 -10.57 3.20 -13.04
C SER A 48 -10.58 4.01 -11.74
N VAL A 49 -9.91 5.19 -11.72
CA VAL A 49 -9.90 6.13 -10.60
C VAL A 49 -10.61 7.42 -11.02
N PRO A 50 -11.94 7.52 -10.85
CA PRO A 50 -12.71 8.66 -11.36
C PRO A 50 -12.34 10.02 -10.77
N ARG A 51 -11.71 10.02 -9.58
CA ARG A 51 -11.27 11.25 -8.89
C ARG A 51 -9.91 11.77 -9.37
N ALA A 52 -9.18 11.02 -10.21
CA ALA A 52 -7.90 11.46 -10.75
C ALA A 52 -8.08 12.65 -11.70
N VAL A 53 -7.28 13.69 -11.52
CA VAL A 53 -7.40 14.96 -12.24
C VAL A 53 -6.38 15.02 -13.38
N PRO A 54 -6.79 15.23 -14.65
CA PRO A 54 -5.86 15.45 -15.74
C PRO A 54 -4.94 16.66 -15.48
N GLY A 55 -3.67 16.56 -15.90
CA GLY A 55 -2.66 17.59 -15.72
C GLY A 55 -1.83 17.47 -14.45
N ILE A 56 -2.16 16.56 -13.52
CA ILE A 56 -1.36 16.35 -12.31
C ILE A 56 -0.09 15.55 -12.60
N THR A 57 0.92 15.77 -11.78
CA THR A 57 2.09 14.87 -11.66
C THR A 57 1.67 13.61 -10.95
N LEU A 58 2.05 12.45 -11.46
CA LEU A 58 1.80 11.15 -10.85
C LEU A 58 2.72 10.87 -9.65
N GLY A 59 2.48 9.74 -9.01
CA GLY A 59 3.30 9.20 -7.92
C GLY A 59 2.81 9.58 -6.53
N HIS A 60 2.62 8.56 -5.72
CA HIS A 60 2.19 8.68 -4.32
C HIS A 60 3.09 7.85 -3.39
N GLU A 61 4.13 7.23 -3.93
CA GLU A 61 5.18 6.53 -3.21
C GLU A 61 6.51 7.23 -3.46
N MET A 62 7.07 7.87 -2.43
CA MET A 62 8.31 8.62 -2.56
C MET A 62 9.00 8.82 -1.24
N VAL A 63 10.31 9.00 -1.33
CA VAL A 63 11.16 9.51 -0.27
C VAL A 63 11.96 10.70 -0.78
N GLY A 64 12.39 11.56 0.11
CA GLY A 64 13.15 12.73 -0.27
C GLY A 64 13.74 13.50 0.89
N ILE A 65 14.24 14.68 0.59
CA ILE A 65 14.82 15.61 1.55
C ILE A 65 13.93 16.84 1.64
N VAL A 66 13.58 17.24 2.86
CA VAL A 66 12.81 18.44 3.12
C VAL A 66 13.59 19.66 2.64
N GLU A 67 13.07 20.38 1.66
CA GLU A 67 13.68 21.57 1.06
C GLU A 67 13.17 22.87 1.70
N GLU A 68 11.87 22.95 1.99
CA GLU A 68 11.19 24.09 2.57
C GLU A 68 10.03 23.63 3.43
N ILE A 69 9.70 24.37 4.50
CA ILE A 69 8.55 24.08 5.36
C ILE A 69 7.75 25.35 5.62
N GLY A 70 6.43 25.23 5.71
CA GLY A 70 5.55 26.25 6.23
C GLY A 70 5.71 26.42 7.76
N PRO A 71 5.32 27.57 8.31
CA PRO A 71 5.53 27.91 9.72
C PRO A 71 4.77 27.03 10.72
N GLU A 72 3.77 26.26 10.26
CA GLU A 72 2.97 25.37 11.11
C GLU A 72 3.44 23.91 11.06
N VAL A 73 4.44 23.57 10.25
CA VAL A 73 5.04 22.24 10.20
C VAL A 73 5.95 22.03 11.42
N LYS A 74 5.74 20.95 12.21
CA LYS A 74 6.36 20.81 13.54
C LYS A 74 7.28 19.59 13.69
N ASN A 75 7.07 18.54 12.92
CA ASN A 75 7.71 17.23 13.11
C ASN A 75 9.00 17.03 12.30
N VAL A 76 9.24 17.89 11.31
CA VAL A 76 10.41 17.83 10.42
C VAL A 76 11.02 19.22 10.24
N LYS A 77 12.28 19.25 9.80
CA LYS A 77 13.03 20.47 9.48
C LYS A 77 13.68 20.34 8.11
N VAL A 78 14.08 21.47 7.53
CA VAL A 78 14.86 21.50 6.28
C VAL A 78 16.13 20.64 6.43
N GLY A 79 16.38 19.78 5.45
CA GLY A 79 17.47 18.83 5.41
C GLY A 79 17.14 17.44 5.96
N ASP A 80 16.00 17.24 6.62
CA ASP A 80 15.59 15.91 7.08
C ASP A 80 15.26 14.99 5.89
N ARG A 81 15.67 13.74 5.99
CA ARG A 81 15.23 12.65 5.09
C ARG A 81 13.85 12.18 5.53
N VAL A 82 12.90 12.10 4.59
CA VAL A 82 11.52 11.76 4.90
C VAL A 82 10.93 10.75 3.90
N THR A 83 10.05 9.90 4.39
CA THR A 83 9.04 9.22 3.55
C THR A 83 7.76 10.02 3.57
N VAL A 84 7.07 10.05 2.44
CA VAL A 84 5.80 10.77 2.27
C VAL A 84 4.66 9.78 2.37
N ASN A 85 3.69 10.09 3.22
CA ASN A 85 2.51 9.28 3.40
C ASN A 85 1.56 9.43 2.21
N VAL A 86 1.05 8.32 1.67
CA VAL A 86 0.06 8.32 0.58
C VAL A 86 -1.23 9.04 0.99
N GLU A 87 -1.64 8.87 2.25
CA GLU A 87 -2.78 9.55 2.84
C GLU A 87 -2.32 10.80 3.60
N THR A 88 -2.69 11.98 3.08
CA THR A 88 -2.53 13.23 3.82
C THR A 88 -3.79 13.50 4.64
N PHE A 89 -3.66 14.06 5.86
CA PHE A 89 -4.81 14.27 6.73
C PHE A 89 -4.61 15.40 7.74
N CYS A 90 -5.71 16.02 8.18
CA CYS A 90 -5.63 17.21 9.04
C CYS A 90 -5.38 16.89 10.53
N GLY A 91 -5.68 15.67 10.99
CA GLY A 91 -5.58 15.32 12.41
C GLY A 91 -6.71 15.82 13.31
N GLU A 92 -7.64 16.67 12.81
CA GLU A 92 -8.61 17.39 13.64
C GLU A 92 -10.07 17.00 13.37
N CYS A 93 -10.42 16.55 12.15
CA CYS A 93 -11.79 16.21 11.82
C CYS A 93 -12.24 14.93 12.51
N PHE A 94 -13.56 14.67 12.51
CA PHE A 94 -14.14 13.47 13.11
C PHE A 94 -13.41 12.18 12.71
N PHE A 95 -13.17 12.01 11.42
CA PHE A 95 -12.53 10.79 10.93
C PHE A 95 -11.09 10.65 11.42
N CYS A 96 -10.31 11.72 11.40
CA CYS A 96 -8.93 11.71 11.92
C CYS A 96 -8.88 11.40 13.41
N GLN A 97 -9.77 11.99 14.20
CA GLN A 97 -9.85 11.77 15.65
C GLN A 97 -10.24 10.34 16.03
N HIS A 98 -10.84 9.58 15.09
CA HIS A 98 -11.24 8.19 15.28
C HIS A 98 -10.34 7.19 14.55
N GLY A 99 -9.20 7.63 14.01
CA GLY A 99 -8.25 6.75 13.31
C GLY A 99 -8.65 6.36 11.87
N TYR A 100 -9.63 7.06 11.29
CA TYR A 100 -10.08 6.83 9.90
C TYR A 100 -9.55 7.91 8.98
N VAL A 101 -8.23 8.16 9.01
CA VAL A 101 -7.62 9.34 8.37
C VAL A 101 -7.74 9.35 6.85
N ASN A 102 -7.86 8.19 6.21
CA ASN A 102 -8.17 8.03 4.78
C ASN A 102 -9.52 8.66 4.38
N ASN A 103 -10.41 8.90 5.34
CA ASN A 103 -11.68 9.59 5.15
C ASN A 103 -11.64 11.06 5.64
N CYS A 104 -10.45 11.64 5.78
CA CYS A 104 -10.27 13.02 6.21
C CYS A 104 -11.08 13.98 5.32
N THR A 105 -11.80 14.92 5.97
CA THR A 105 -12.67 15.89 5.29
C THR A 105 -11.96 17.16 4.81
N SER A 106 -10.65 17.29 5.08
CA SER A 106 -9.84 18.37 4.50
C SER A 106 -9.84 18.28 2.96
N PRO A 107 -9.80 19.40 2.23
CA PRO A 107 -9.68 19.40 0.76
C PRO A 107 -8.48 18.59 0.24
N HIS A 108 -7.42 18.52 1.03
CA HIS A 108 -6.22 17.74 0.72
C HIS A 108 -6.16 16.40 1.50
N GLY A 109 -7.23 16.00 2.18
CA GLY A 109 -7.30 14.77 2.94
C GLY A 109 -7.46 13.52 2.09
N GLY A 110 -7.01 12.39 2.62
CA GLY A 110 -7.04 11.11 1.92
C GLY A 110 -6.00 11.00 0.80
N TRP A 111 -6.15 10.08 -0.12
CA TRP A 111 -5.26 9.96 -1.28
C TRP A 111 -5.39 11.17 -2.21
N ALA A 112 -4.58 12.19 -1.97
CA ALA A 112 -4.53 13.43 -2.73
C ALA A 112 -3.33 13.46 -3.69
N LEU A 113 -2.12 13.16 -3.18
CA LEU A 113 -0.87 13.19 -3.94
C LEU A 113 -0.92 12.18 -5.11
N GLY A 114 -0.53 12.61 -6.30
CA GLY A 114 -0.52 11.78 -7.50
C GLY A 114 -1.90 11.36 -8.02
N CYS A 115 -2.98 11.90 -7.43
CA CYS A 115 -4.36 11.61 -7.80
C CYS A 115 -5.19 12.88 -8.06
N ARG A 116 -5.28 13.76 -7.05
CA ARG A 116 -6.06 15.02 -7.13
C ARG A 116 -5.16 16.26 -7.18
N ILE A 117 -3.95 16.14 -6.69
CA ILE A 117 -2.89 17.16 -6.74
C ILE A 117 -1.60 16.52 -7.22
N ASP A 118 -0.60 17.34 -7.54
CA ASP A 118 0.71 16.87 -8.00
C ASP A 118 1.36 15.92 -6.98
N GLY A 119 1.89 14.80 -7.47
CA GLY A 119 2.59 13.76 -6.70
C GLY A 119 4.10 13.81 -6.89
N GLY A 120 4.77 12.71 -6.54
CA GLY A 120 6.22 12.62 -6.37
C GLY A 120 7.02 12.05 -7.52
N GLN A 121 6.41 11.69 -8.67
CA GLN A 121 7.17 11.31 -9.87
C GLN A 121 7.70 12.58 -10.57
N THR A 122 8.52 13.34 -9.84
CA THR A 122 9.10 14.63 -10.22
C THR A 122 10.29 14.94 -9.30
N GLU A 123 11.03 16.03 -9.62
CA GLU A 123 12.18 16.46 -8.79
C GLU A 123 11.76 17.08 -7.45
N TYR A 124 10.61 17.74 -7.38
CA TYR A 124 10.09 18.40 -6.17
C TYR A 124 8.59 18.24 -6.07
N VAL A 125 8.11 17.94 -4.88
CA VAL A 125 6.68 17.80 -4.58
C VAL A 125 6.29 18.69 -3.40
N ARG A 126 5.10 19.33 -3.48
CA ARG A 126 4.45 19.99 -2.36
C ARG A 126 3.60 18.98 -1.61
N VAL A 127 3.90 18.78 -0.34
CA VAL A 127 3.16 17.90 0.55
C VAL A 127 2.28 18.77 1.46
N PRO A 128 0.95 18.76 1.28
CA PRO A 128 0.04 19.47 2.17
C PRO A 128 -0.09 18.73 3.51
N LEU A 129 -0.51 19.45 4.56
CA LEU A 129 -0.70 18.88 5.90
C LEU A 129 0.55 18.10 6.36
N ALA A 130 1.73 18.67 6.11
CA ALA A 130 3.02 18.01 6.17
C ALA A 130 3.37 17.43 7.55
N THR A 131 2.82 18.02 8.65
CA THR A 131 3.01 17.45 9.99
C THR A 131 2.48 16.01 10.08
N GLN A 132 1.44 15.67 9.34
CA GLN A 132 0.87 14.32 9.28
C GLN A 132 1.35 13.54 8.05
N GLY A 133 1.71 14.26 6.98
CA GLY A 133 2.09 13.67 5.70
C GLY A 133 3.56 13.24 5.58
N LEU A 134 4.43 13.67 6.52
CA LEU A 134 5.87 13.39 6.48
C LEU A 134 6.32 12.61 7.72
N ASN A 135 7.12 11.56 7.48
CA ASN A 135 7.73 10.78 8.55
C ASN A 135 9.25 10.79 8.34
N ARG A 136 10.00 11.19 9.38
CA ARG A 136 11.45 11.23 9.33
C ARG A 136 12.02 9.82 9.23
N ILE A 137 12.90 9.60 8.26
CA ILE A 137 13.60 8.32 8.08
C ILE A 137 14.76 8.25 9.11
N PRO A 138 14.80 7.21 9.96
CA PRO A 138 15.92 6.98 10.88
C PRO A 138 17.26 6.82 10.14
N ASP A 139 18.36 7.16 10.81
CA ASP A 139 19.70 7.10 10.19
C ASP A 139 20.10 5.65 9.80
N GLY A 140 19.59 4.64 10.51
CA GLY A 140 19.80 3.22 10.23
C GLY A 140 19.00 2.65 9.07
N VAL A 141 18.06 3.43 8.47
CA VAL A 141 17.20 2.99 7.37
C VAL A 141 17.59 3.70 6.07
N SER A 142 17.80 2.94 5.00
CA SER A 142 18.10 3.52 3.69
C SER A 142 16.85 4.11 3.01
N ASP A 143 17.06 5.00 2.02
CA ASP A 143 15.96 5.56 1.23
C ASP A 143 15.18 4.45 0.49
N GLU A 144 15.89 3.43 -0.02
CA GLU A 144 15.27 2.30 -0.72
C GLU A 144 14.38 1.47 0.21
N GLN A 145 14.82 1.23 1.46
CA GLN A 145 14.00 0.53 2.45
C GLN A 145 12.77 1.36 2.84
N ALA A 146 12.95 2.66 3.01
CA ALA A 146 11.90 3.59 3.41
C ALA A 146 10.88 3.89 2.29
N LEU A 147 11.24 3.65 1.02
CA LEU A 147 10.38 3.95 -0.13
C LEU A 147 9.01 3.25 -0.06
N PHE A 148 9.00 2.03 0.48
CA PHE A 148 7.76 1.23 0.58
C PHE A 148 6.85 1.69 1.72
N VAL A 149 7.36 2.46 2.69
CA VAL A 149 6.66 2.75 3.96
C VAL A 149 5.44 3.63 3.74
N GLY A 150 5.52 4.60 2.82
CA GLY A 150 4.46 5.60 2.64
C GLY A 150 3.15 5.04 2.07
N ASP A 151 3.19 3.89 1.38
CA ASP A 151 2.00 3.28 0.76
C ASP A 151 1.97 1.75 0.91
N VAL A 152 2.71 1.00 0.08
CA VAL A 152 2.49 -0.46 -0.03
C VAL A 152 2.78 -1.21 1.26
N LEU A 153 3.76 -0.79 2.04
CA LEU A 153 4.05 -1.40 3.33
C LEU A 153 3.04 -0.95 4.40
N ALA A 154 2.65 0.34 4.40
CA ALA A 154 1.55 0.83 5.24
C ALA A 154 0.23 0.11 4.91
N THR A 155 -0.03 -0.15 3.63
CA THR A 155 -1.18 -0.93 3.17
C THR A 155 -1.16 -2.36 3.72
N GLY A 156 -0.02 -3.03 3.66
CA GLY A 156 0.16 -4.37 4.24
C GLY A 156 0.00 -4.37 5.76
N PHE A 157 0.53 -3.37 6.44
CA PHE A 157 0.44 -3.22 7.89
C PHE A 157 -1.00 -2.97 8.35
N TRP A 158 -1.69 -2.04 7.69
CA TRP A 158 -3.12 -1.79 7.89
C TRP A 158 -3.96 -3.04 7.64
N ALA A 159 -3.73 -3.76 6.53
CA ALA A 159 -4.44 -4.99 6.20
C ALA A 159 -4.27 -6.07 7.28
N ALA A 160 -3.05 -6.30 7.74
CA ALA A 160 -2.76 -7.26 8.82
C ALA A 160 -3.41 -6.84 10.16
N ARG A 161 -3.42 -5.52 10.47
CA ARG A 161 -4.04 -4.96 11.67
C ARG A 161 -5.55 -5.17 11.68
N ILE A 162 -6.25 -4.78 10.61
CA ILE A 162 -7.72 -4.90 10.54
C ILE A 162 -8.19 -6.35 10.40
N SER A 163 -7.31 -7.27 9.98
CA SER A 163 -7.65 -8.70 9.87
C SER A 163 -7.69 -9.42 11.21
N ASP A 164 -7.28 -8.77 12.32
CA ASP A 164 -7.25 -9.34 13.68
C ASP A 164 -6.52 -10.71 13.72
N ILE A 165 -5.35 -10.77 13.07
CA ILE A 165 -4.54 -12.00 13.00
C ILE A 165 -4.03 -12.38 14.38
N SER A 166 -4.19 -13.66 14.77
CA SER A 166 -3.70 -14.26 16.00
C SER A 166 -2.69 -15.40 15.76
N GLU A 167 -1.99 -15.83 16.83
CA GLU A 167 -0.95 -16.87 16.75
C GLU A 167 -1.50 -18.25 16.37
N ASP A 168 -2.79 -18.52 16.57
CA ASP A 168 -3.43 -19.79 16.22
C ASP A 168 -3.98 -19.82 14.79
N ASP A 169 -3.99 -18.69 14.08
CA ASP A 169 -4.64 -18.57 12.78
C ASP A 169 -3.85 -19.25 11.66
N THR A 170 -4.60 -19.81 10.71
CA THR A 170 -4.15 -20.06 9.35
C THR A 170 -4.53 -18.84 8.50
N VAL A 171 -3.53 -18.14 8.00
CA VAL A 171 -3.67 -16.94 7.16
C VAL A 171 -3.49 -17.30 5.70
N LEU A 172 -4.44 -16.93 4.85
CA LEU A 172 -4.31 -17.01 3.40
C LEU A 172 -4.12 -15.59 2.83
N ILE A 173 -3.07 -15.42 2.03
CA ILE A 173 -2.82 -14.20 1.25
C ILE A 173 -2.98 -14.54 -0.23
N ILE A 174 -3.88 -13.87 -0.93
CA ILE A 174 -4.11 -14.06 -2.36
C ILE A 174 -3.40 -12.95 -3.13
N GLY A 175 -2.34 -13.31 -3.84
CA GLY A 175 -1.44 -12.43 -4.57
C GLY A 175 -0.08 -12.26 -3.89
N ALA A 176 1.00 -12.36 -4.68
CA ALA A 176 2.39 -12.11 -4.25
C ALA A 176 3.03 -10.99 -5.10
N GLY A 177 2.25 -10.00 -5.48
CA GLY A 177 2.76 -8.72 -6.00
C GLY A 177 3.40 -7.89 -4.86
N PRO A 178 3.88 -6.67 -5.14
CA PRO A 178 4.50 -5.82 -4.12
C PRO A 178 3.64 -5.67 -2.86
N THR A 179 2.36 -5.34 -3.02
CA THR A 179 1.41 -5.24 -1.89
C THR A 179 1.25 -6.57 -1.15
N GLY A 180 1.21 -7.70 -1.90
CA GLY A 180 1.11 -9.04 -1.30
C GLY A 180 2.32 -9.41 -0.46
N ILE A 181 3.53 -9.09 -0.91
CA ILE A 181 4.75 -9.33 -0.13
C ILE A 181 4.81 -8.40 1.10
N CYS A 182 4.44 -7.12 0.96
CA CYS A 182 4.33 -6.23 2.11
C CYS A 182 3.29 -6.72 3.12
N THR A 183 2.14 -7.22 2.64
CA THR A 183 1.13 -7.85 3.50
C THR A 183 1.66 -9.10 4.20
N LEU A 184 2.43 -9.94 3.49
CA LEU A 184 3.10 -11.11 4.08
C LEU A 184 4.06 -10.71 5.20
N LEU A 185 4.93 -9.73 4.98
CA LEU A 185 5.86 -9.23 5.99
C LEU A 185 5.13 -8.76 7.26
N CYS A 186 4.03 -8.02 7.07
CA CYS A 186 3.23 -7.51 8.19
C CYS A 186 2.42 -8.62 8.89
N ALA A 187 1.92 -9.61 8.16
CA ALA A 187 1.25 -10.78 8.73
C ALA A 187 2.22 -11.64 9.57
N MET A 188 3.47 -11.79 9.13
CA MET A 188 4.52 -12.51 9.88
C MET A 188 4.81 -11.89 11.24
N LEU A 189 4.68 -10.57 11.41
CA LEU A 189 4.82 -9.88 12.71
C LEU A 189 3.80 -10.37 13.75
N LYS A 190 2.64 -10.86 13.29
CA LYS A 190 1.58 -11.41 14.17
C LYS A 190 1.83 -12.87 14.56
N ARG A 191 2.83 -13.50 13.97
CA ARG A 191 3.25 -14.89 14.22
C ARG A 191 2.10 -15.91 14.16
N PRO A 192 1.30 -15.89 13.07
CA PRO A 192 0.22 -16.87 12.93
C PRO A 192 0.79 -18.29 12.84
N LYS A 193 -0.04 -19.28 13.15
CA LYS A 193 0.33 -20.69 13.09
C LYS A 193 0.82 -21.13 11.70
N ARG A 194 0.17 -20.59 10.64
CA ARG A 194 0.53 -20.84 9.23
C ARG A 194 0.24 -19.63 8.37
N ILE A 195 1.06 -19.44 7.35
CA ILE A 195 0.76 -18.52 6.26
C ILE A 195 0.79 -19.31 4.95
N ILE A 196 -0.26 -19.16 4.16
CA ILE A 196 -0.40 -19.70 2.82
C ILE A 196 -0.46 -18.53 1.84
N VAL A 197 0.34 -18.56 0.78
CA VAL A 197 0.29 -17.57 -0.30
C VAL A 197 -0.19 -18.25 -1.57
N CYS A 198 -1.28 -17.72 -2.13
CA CYS A 198 -1.83 -18.12 -3.41
C CYS A 198 -1.35 -17.16 -4.49
N GLU A 199 -0.57 -17.63 -5.47
CA GLU A 199 -0.04 -16.82 -6.55
C GLU A 199 0.02 -17.59 -7.87
N GLN A 200 -0.45 -16.98 -8.96
CA GLN A 200 -0.46 -17.62 -10.28
C GLN A 200 0.91 -17.61 -10.96
N SER A 201 1.73 -16.56 -10.75
CA SER A 201 3.05 -16.41 -11.38
C SER A 201 4.08 -17.34 -10.73
N GLU A 202 4.68 -18.20 -11.54
CA GLU A 202 5.76 -19.09 -11.08
C GLU A 202 6.97 -18.30 -10.58
N GLU A 203 7.33 -17.21 -11.25
CA GLU A 203 8.43 -16.35 -10.84
C GLU A 203 8.20 -15.77 -9.45
N ARG A 204 6.98 -15.29 -9.15
CA ARG A 204 6.63 -14.74 -7.83
C ARG A 204 6.58 -15.83 -6.77
N ARG A 205 6.06 -17.01 -7.08
CA ARG A 205 6.14 -18.17 -6.14
C ARG A 205 7.57 -18.54 -5.82
N THR A 206 8.44 -18.57 -6.83
CA THR A 206 9.89 -18.84 -6.65
C THR A 206 10.54 -17.78 -5.76
N PHE A 207 10.16 -16.51 -5.93
CA PHE A 207 10.61 -15.43 -5.06
C PHE A 207 10.19 -15.66 -3.60
N VAL A 208 8.90 -15.96 -3.35
CA VAL A 208 8.41 -16.25 -2.00
C VAL A 208 9.12 -17.46 -1.40
N GLN A 209 9.25 -18.57 -2.17
CA GLN A 209 9.93 -19.77 -1.69
C GLN A 209 11.40 -19.51 -1.29
N ARG A 210 12.07 -18.63 -2.03
CA ARG A 210 13.49 -18.29 -1.78
C ARG A 210 13.66 -17.45 -0.52
N HIS A 211 12.80 -16.46 -0.31
CA HIS A 211 12.98 -15.46 0.74
C HIS A 211 12.17 -15.76 2.02
N TYR A 212 11.11 -16.57 1.90
CA TYR A 212 10.19 -16.93 3.00
C TYR A 212 9.89 -18.43 2.97
N PRO A 213 10.89 -19.31 3.23
CA PRO A 213 10.79 -20.76 3.03
C PRO A 213 9.73 -21.45 3.90
N ASP A 214 9.34 -20.83 5.02
CA ASP A 214 8.30 -21.37 5.93
C ASP A 214 6.87 -21.07 5.46
N VAL A 215 6.71 -20.28 4.40
CA VAL A 215 5.41 -19.95 3.83
C VAL A 215 4.96 -21.04 2.87
N LEU A 216 3.75 -21.53 3.05
CA LEU A 216 3.15 -22.50 2.14
C LEU A 216 2.67 -21.81 0.85
N LEU A 217 2.86 -22.46 -0.29
CA LEU A 217 2.53 -21.88 -1.60
C LEU A 217 1.51 -22.74 -2.34
N THR A 218 0.57 -22.08 -3.01
CA THR A 218 -0.40 -22.74 -3.87
C THR A 218 -0.70 -21.90 -5.11
N LYS A 219 -1.34 -22.52 -6.10
CA LYS A 219 -1.90 -21.85 -7.29
C LYS A 219 -3.39 -21.62 -7.11
N PRO A 220 -4.01 -20.68 -7.87
CA PRO A 220 -5.44 -20.42 -7.76
C PRO A 220 -6.33 -21.67 -7.97
N GLU A 221 -5.97 -22.54 -8.91
CA GLU A 221 -6.75 -23.72 -9.27
C GLU A 221 -6.80 -24.77 -8.15
N GLU A 222 -5.77 -24.83 -7.32
CA GLU A 222 -5.61 -25.81 -6.24
C GLU A 222 -5.89 -25.17 -4.86
N CYS A 223 -6.09 -23.86 -4.80
CA CYS A 223 -6.05 -23.08 -3.56
C CYS A 223 -7.08 -23.57 -2.53
N ALA A 224 -8.32 -23.80 -2.93
CA ALA A 224 -9.37 -24.17 -2.00
C ALA A 224 -9.08 -25.52 -1.31
N ASP A 225 -8.71 -26.53 -2.09
CA ASP A 225 -8.37 -27.85 -1.58
C ASP A 225 -7.09 -27.83 -0.75
N PHE A 226 -6.08 -27.08 -1.22
CA PHE A 226 -4.82 -26.91 -0.50
C PHE A 226 -5.01 -26.26 0.87
N VAL A 227 -5.78 -25.16 0.94
CA VAL A 227 -6.09 -24.47 2.18
C VAL A 227 -6.89 -25.38 3.12
N ALA A 228 -7.88 -26.10 2.62
CA ALA A 228 -8.67 -27.04 3.43
C ALA A 228 -7.81 -28.15 4.06
N GLN A 229 -6.82 -28.67 3.33
CA GLN A 229 -5.90 -29.71 3.81
C GLN A 229 -4.82 -29.17 4.76
N ASN A 230 -4.45 -27.89 4.64
CA ASN A 230 -3.38 -27.26 5.43
C ASN A 230 -3.92 -26.30 6.49
N SER A 231 -5.17 -26.40 6.88
CA SER A 231 -5.79 -25.64 7.95
C SER A 231 -6.47 -26.56 8.97
N ASP A 232 -6.67 -26.06 10.19
CA ASP A 232 -7.23 -26.89 11.28
C ASP A 232 -8.76 -27.07 11.16
N HIS A 233 -9.43 -26.20 10.39
CA HIS A 233 -10.89 -26.11 10.32
C HIS A 233 -11.46 -26.12 8.90
N GLY A 234 -10.72 -26.72 7.96
CA GLY A 234 -11.16 -26.89 6.56
C GLY A 234 -11.24 -25.58 5.76
N GLY A 235 -10.51 -24.54 6.17
CA GLY A 235 -10.41 -23.26 5.52
C GLY A 235 -9.58 -22.27 6.35
N ALA A 236 -9.18 -21.15 5.76
CA ALA A 236 -8.37 -20.15 6.43
C ALA A 236 -9.17 -19.33 7.45
N ASP A 237 -8.55 -19.01 8.57
CA ASP A 237 -9.12 -18.15 9.62
C ASP A 237 -9.17 -16.68 9.20
N ARG A 238 -8.13 -16.26 8.49
CA ARG A 238 -7.98 -14.92 7.93
C ARG A 238 -7.59 -15.03 6.47
N VAL A 239 -8.32 -14.32 5.62
CA VAL A 239 -8.04 -14.25 4.18
C VAL A 239 -7.80 -12.81 3.80
N LEU A 240 -6.62 -12.50 3.25
CA LEU A 240 -6.26 -11.19 2.75
C LEU A 240 -6.20 -11.24 1.22
N GLU A 241 -7.14 -10.58 0.56
CA GLU A 241 -7.22 -10.50 -0.89
C GLU A 241 -6.51 -9.22 -1.34
N VAL A 242 -5.36 -9.37 -2.01
CA VAL A 242 -4.47 -8.29 -2.41
C VAL A 242 -4.10 -8.33 -3.90
N ALA A 243 -4.80 -9.15 -4.69
CA ALA A 243 -4.53 -9.32 -6.12
C ALA A 243 -5.45 -8.53 -7.06
N GLY A 244 -6.74 -8.40 -6.71
CA GLY A 244 -7.72 -7.66 -7.50
C GLY A 244 -8.10 -8.29 -8.84
N GLY A 245 -7.88 -9.58 -9.01
CA GLY A 245 -8.25 -10.32 -10.23
C GLY A 245 -9.76 -10.63 -10.27
N ASN A 246 -10.26 -10.98 -11.46
CA ASN A 246 -11.71 -11.19 -11.67
C ASN A 246 -12.35 -12.23 -10.75
N ASP A 247 -11.60 -13.28 -10.38
CA ASP A 247 -12.09 -14.39 -9.55
C ASP A 247 -11.51 -14.41 -8.13
N THR A 248 -10.62 -13.47 -7.78
CA THR A 248 -9.88 -13.51 -6.51
C THR A 248 -10.77 -13.24 -5.31
N PHE A 249 -11.78 -12.38 -5.44
CA PHE A 249 -12.78 -12.18 -4.39
C PHE A 249 -13.59 -13.46 -4.11
N ARG A 250 -14.01 -14.14 -5.19
CA ARG A 250 -14.71 -15.43 -5.06
C ARG A 250 -13.81 -16.47 -4.37
N LEU A 251 -12.57 -16.59 -4.81
CA LEU A 251 -11.59 -17.49 -4.21
C LEU A 251 -11.39 -17.19 -2.72
N ALA A 252 -11.32 -15.90 -2.36
CA ALA A 252 -11.11 -15.47 -0.98
C ALA A 252 -12.20 -16.00 -0.03
N TRP A 253 -13.47 -15.79 -0.36
CA TRP A 253 -14.54 -16.26 0.52
C TRP A 253 -14.76 -17.78 0.44
N GLN A 254 -14.42 -18.44 -0.67
CA GLN A 254 -14.46 -19.90 -0.78
C GLN A 254 -13.44 -20.58 0.14
N CYS A 255 -12.20 -20.05 0.18
CA CYS A 255 -11.11 -20.56 1.01
C CYS A 255 -11.28 -20.23 2.51
N ALA A 256 -12.17 -19.32 2.87
CA ALA A 256 -12.43 -18.92 4.24
C ALA A 256 -13.26 -20.00 4.97
N ARG A 257 -12.86 -20.39 6.19
CA ARG A 257 -13.70 -21.25 7.05
C ARG A 257 -14.94 -20.51 7.54
N PRO A 258 -15.95 -21.20 8.10
CA PRO A 258 -17.03 -20.51 8.80
C PRO A 258 -16.52 -19.59 9.91
N ASN A 259 -17.13 -18.41 10.06
CA ASN A 259 -16.76 -17.34 10.99
C ASN A 259 -15.35 -16.75 10.77
N ALA A 260 -14.79 -16.87 9.57
CA ALA A 260 -13.53 -16.23 9.20
C ALA A 260 -13.70 -14.73 8.90
N ILE A 261 -12.55 -14.02 8.90
CA ILE A 261 -12.46 -12.65 8.40
C ILE A 261 -11.84 -12.67 7.00
N VAL A 262 -12.52 -12.04 6.05
CA VAL A 262 -12.03 -11.81 4.69
C VAL A 262 -11.76 -10.33 4.53
N THR A 263 -10.49 -9.97 4.38
CA THR A 263 -10.03 -8.59 4.18
C THR A 263 -9.72 -8.38 2.71
N VAL A 264 -10.46 -7.46 2.08
CA VAL A 264 -10.30 -7.10 0.66
C VAL A 264 -9.51 -5.79 0.60
N VAL A 265 -8.29 -5.87 0.12
CA VAL A 265 -7.33 -4.76 0.04
C VAL A 265 -7.21 -4.24 -1.40
N ALA A 266 -7.29 -5.16 -2.36
CA ALA A 266 -7.08 -4.83 -3.75
C ALA A 266 -8.18 -3.93 -4.34
N LEU A 267 -7.79 -3.11 -5.32
CA LEU A 267 -8.72 -2.36 -6.16
C LEU A 267 -9.23 -3.25 -7.30
N TYR A 268 -10.54 -3.24 -7.48
CA TYR A 268 -11.20 -3.95 -8.59
C TYR A 268 -11.65 -2.98 -9.67
N ASN A 269 -11.49 -3.38 -10.93
CA ASN A 269 -11.99 -2.60 -12.07
C ASN A 269 -13.47 -2.82 -12.33
N GLU A 270 -14.03 -3.96 -11.89
CA GLU A 270 -15.40 -4.38 -12.11
C GLU A 270 -16.11 -4.69 -10.78
N PRO A 271 -17.44 -4.53 -10.71
CA PRO A 271 -18.21 -4.89 -9.53
C PRO A 271 -18.02 -6.37 -9.15
N GLN A 272 -17.85 -6.63 -7.85
CA GLN A 272 -17.76 -7.98 -7.31
C GLN A 272 -19.10 -8.42 -6.72
N ILE A 273 -19.45 -9.69 -6.89
CA ILE A 273 -20.74 -10.24 -6.45
C ILE A 273 -20.56 -10.92 -5.10
N LEU A 274 -21.45 -10.61 -4.17
CA LEU A 274 -21.63 -11.32 -2.89
C LEU A 274 -22.76 -12.34 -3.07
N PRO A 275 -22.45 -13.63 -3.34
CA PRO A 275 -23.46 -14.64 -3.61
C PRO A 275 -24.06 -15.17 -2.29
N LEU A 276 -24.94 -14.39 -1.67
CA LEU A 276 -25.49 -14.68 -0.34
C LEU A 276 -26.09 -16.09 -0.19
N PRO A 277 -26.77 -16.69 -1.19
CA PRO A 277 -27.23 -18.07 -1.07
C PRO A 277 -26.09 -19.08 -0.83
N ASP A 278 -24.93 -18.89 -1.49
CA ASP A 278 -23.77 -19.79 -1.40
C ASP A 278 -22.99 -19.57 -0.10
N MET A 279 -23.15 -18.40 0.51
CA MET A 279 -22.49 -18.00 1.75
C MET A 279 -23.32 -18.26 3.00
N TYR A 280 -24.56 -18.69 2.83
CA TYR A 280 -25.46 -18.95 3.95
C TYR A 280 -24.86 -19.99 4.91
N GLY A 281 -24.77 -19.64 6.19
CA GLY A 281 -24.15 -20.48 7.22
C GLY A 281 -22.63 -20.35 7.37
N LYS A 282 -21.93 -19.64 6.45
CA LYS A 282 -20.48 -19.34 6.65
C LYS A 282 -20.23 -18.23 7.70
N ASN A 283 -21.19 -17.34 7.93
CA ASN A 283 -21.11 -16.24 8.92
C ASN A 283 -19.80 -15.43 8.78
N LEU A 284 -19.42 -15.08 7.55
CA LEU A 284 -18.17 -14.37 7.27
C LEU A 284 -18.24 -12.90 7.69
N THR A 285 -17.12 -12.38 8.14
CA THR A 285 -16.90 -10.94 8.31
C THR A 285 -16.08 -10.44 7.13
N PHE A 286 -16.61 -9.45 6.39
CA PHE A 286 -15.85 -8.75 5.35
C PHE A 286 -15.33 -7.42 5.87
N LYS A 287 -14.05 -7.16 5.65
CA LYS A 287 -13.41 -5.87 5.91
C LYS A 287 -12.82 -5.36 4.61
N THR A 288 -13.07 -4.10 4.27
CA THR A 288 -12.54 -3.47 3.06
C THR A 288 -12.31 -1.99 3.30
N GLY A 289 -11.42 -1.40 2.54
CA GLY A 289 -11.11 0.02 2.63
C GLY A 289 -9.79 0.36 1.95
N GLY A 290 -9.38 1.62 2.08
CA GLY A 290 -8.04 2.08 1.74
C GLY A 290 -7.15 2.13 2.99
N VAL A 291 -5.84 2.10 2.78
CA VAL A 291 -4.85 2.33 3.83
C VAL A 291 -5.13 3.62 4.58
N ASP A 292 -4.92 3.63 5.88
CA ASP A 292 -5.07 4.85 6.67
C ASP A 292 -3.74 5.60 6.91
N GLY A 293 -2.60 4.98 6.61
CA GLY A 293 -1.28 5.62 6.69
C GLY A 293 -0.86 6.10 8.09
N CYS A 294 -1.57 5.69 9.14
CA CYS A 294 -1.28 6.11 10.51
C CYS A 294 0.00 5.52 11.08
N ASP A 295 0.48 4.39 10.54
CA ASP A 295 1.48 3.54 11.16
C ASP A 295 2.91 3.74 10.60
N CYS A 296 3.15 4.77 9.76
CA CYS A 296 4.44 4.94 9.08
C CYS A 296 5.65 5.05 10.03
N GLU A 297 5.52 5.76 11.15
CA GLU A 297 6.60 5.85 12.16
C GLU A 297 6.89 4.49 12.79
N GLU A 298 5.86 3.73 13.14
CA GLU A 298 6.00 2.39 13.69
C GLU A 298 6.68 1.45 12.69
N ILE A 299 6.30 1.53 11.41
CA ILE A 299 6.88 0.71 10.34
C ILE A 299 8.36 1.04 10.15
N LEU A 300 8.74 2.33 10.13
CA LEU A 300 10.14 2.75 10.05
C LEU A 300 10.96 2.20 11.23
N ARG A 301 10.41 2.24 12.45
CA ARG A 301 11.02 1.66 13.63
C ARG A 301 11.20 0.15 13.51
N LEU A 302 10.20 -0.57 12.97
CA LEU A 302 10.28 -2.02 12.76
C LEU A 302 11.34 -2.40 11.71
N ILE A 303 11.55 -1.56 10.69
CA ILE A 303 12.64 -1.73 9.72
C ILE A 303 13.99 -1.48 10.41
N GLU A 304 14.13 -0.40 11.17
CA GLU A 304 15.37 -0.08 11.90
C GLU A 304 15.76 -1.18 12.90
N GLU A 305 14.77 -1.78 13.56
CA GLU A 305 14.95 -2.92 14.48
C GLU A 305 15.21 -4.26 13.76
N GLY A 306 15.17 -4.29 12.42
CA GLY A 306 15.33 -5.51 11.62
C GLY A 306 14.17 -6.50 11.72
N LYS A 307 12.99 -6.06 12.19
CA LYS A 307 11.78 -6.88 12.28
C LYS A 307 11.02 -6.96 10.95
N ILE A 308 11.20 -5.95 10.09
CA ILE A 308 10.73 -5.95 8.70
C ILE A 308 11.95 -5.77 7.81
N ASP A 309 12.16 -6.69 6.87
CA ASP A 309 13.20 -6.58 5.86
C ASP A 309 12.58 -6.38 4.48
N THR A 310 12.68 -5.16 3.95
CA THR A 310 12.24 -4.79 2.61
C THR A 310 13.35 -4.98 1.55
N THR A 311 14.56 -5.33 1.96
CA THR A 311 15.73 -5.49 1.06
C THR A 311 15.48 -6.44 -0.11
N PRO A 312 14.77 -7.58 0.04
CA PRO A 312 14.48 -8.46 -1.09
C PRO A 312 13.64 -7.80 -2.19
N LEU A 313 12.85 -6.79 -1.86
CA LEU A 313 12.00 -6.08 -2.82
C LEU A 313 12.79 -5.11 -3.70
N ILE A 314 13.94 -4.61 -3.23
CA ILE A 314 14.75 -3.57 -3.89
C ILE A 314 15.41 -4.08 -5.19
N ASN A 315 15.71 -5.36 -5.31
CA ASN A 315 16.48 -5.94 -6.42
C ASN A 315 15.78 -5.93 -7.79
N ARG A 316 14.53 -5.47 -7.88
CA ARG A 316 13.74 -5.47 -9.14
C ARG A 316 13.77 -4.14 -9.89
N TYR A 317 14.28 -3.08 -9.30
CA TYR A 317 14.22 -1.72 -9.86
C TYR A 317 15.62 -1.13 -9.98
N ARG A 318 16.19 -1.17 -11.18
CA ARG A 318 17.48 -0.54 -11.48
C ARG A 318 17.40 0.30 -12.73
N THR A 319 17.81 1.56 -12.55
CA THR A 319 18.25 2.59 -13.49
C THR A 319 17.19 3.36 -14.28
N ASP A 320 17.53 4.62 -14.57
CA ASP A 320 16.76 5.58 -15.35
C ASP A 320 16.36 5.09 -16.76
N ALA A 321 17.03 4.07 -17.28
CA ALA A 321 16.76 3.46 -18.58
C ALA A 321 15.56 2.48 -18.56
N ASP A 322 15.21 1.91 -17.37
CA ASP A 322 14.15 0.90 -17.26
C ASP A 322 12.77 1.51 -16.92
N VAL A 323 12.73 2.79 -16.61
CA VAL A 323 11.52 3.48 -16.14
C VAL A 323 10.68 4.06 -17.29
N TYR A 324 11.26 4.26 -18.46
CA TYR A 324 10.60 4.87 -19.62
C TYR A 324 10.85 4.05 -20.88
N PRO A 325 9.92 3.12 -21.25
CA PRO A 325 9.93 2.58 -22.61
C PRO A 325 9.45 3.62 -23.62
#